data_449b6c127f6bf4ef0308fc4c6316b829
#
_entry.id   449b6c127f6bf4ef0308fc4c6316b829
#
_cell.length_a   1.000
_cell.length_b   1.000
_cell.length_c   1.000
_cell.angle_alpha   90.00
_cell.angle_beta   90.00
_cell.angle_gamma   90.00
#
_symmetry.space_group_name_H-M   'P 1'
#
loop_
_entity.id
_entity.type
_entity.pdbx_description
1 polymer ?
#
loop_
_entity_poly.entity_id
_entity_poly.type
_entity_poly.pdbx_seq_one_letter_code
_entity_poly.pdbx_strand_id
1 'polypeptide(L)'
;MFIFIEGIKLPVNPEEIKLEDKQGIETVAIIDTGNVPLVGNPELQSIEFESFIPSGRYDGNYQRNSRVSPESFVSSIRKFKTEGTPIQLMIGGAFGSAINGKFLVEQFDVSTKTGYEDDLIYKIKFLQYRSHKPRKITIKDKQALEATKKKPQAKATEERSATTEKPAQKSHTVVSGDTLWEIAQTFYGDGSRYTEIYEANKDKIKDPHWIYPGQEFVIP
;
A
#
# COMPACT_ATOMS: atom_id res chain seq x y z
N MET A 1 22.10 14.57 -8.08
CA MET A 1 21.21 13.41 -8.25
C MET A 1 22.03 12.12 -8.23
N PHE A 2 21.54 11.07 -7.64
CA PHE A 2 22.15 9.73 -7.67
C PHE A 2 21.07 8.66 -7.76
N ILE A 3 21.36 7.57 -8.47
CA ILE A 3 20.46 6.44 -8.65
C ILE A 3 21.22 5.16 -8.31
N PHE A 4 20.59 4.32 -7.46
CA PHE A 4 21.04 2.99 -7.15
C PHE A 4 19.96 1.97 -7.51
N ILE A 5 20.36 0.94 -8.24
CA ILE A 5 19.51 -0.21 -8.58
C ILE A 5 20.14 -1.42 -7.90
N GLU A 6 19.47 -2.00 -6.90
CA GLU A 6 19.97 -3.13 -6.10
C GLU A 6 21.42 -2.91 -5.60
N GLY A 7 21.71 -1.71 -5.08
CA GLY A 7 23.04 -1.33 -4.61
C GLY A 7 24.05 -0.95 -5.71
N ILE A 8 23.72 -1.12 -6.97
CA ILE A 8 24.56 -0.72 -8.10
C ILE A 8 24.30 0.76 -8.39
N LYS A 9 25.31 1.61 -8.20
CA LYS A 9 25.23 3.03 -8.57
C LYS A 9 25.31 3.17 -10.09
N LEU A 10 24.39 3.93 -10.67
CA LEU A 10 24.48 4.22 -12.11
C LEU A 10 25.70 5.09 -12.41
N PRO A 11 26.50 4.77 -13.46
CA PRO A 11 27.66 5.54 -13.85
C PRO A 11 27.27 6.90 -14.42
N VAL A 12 26.17 6.96 -15.14
CA VAL A 12 25.62 8.18 -15.74
C VAL A 12 24.18 8.35 -15.27
N ASN A 13 23.86 9.55 -14.81
CA ASN A 13 22.49 9.88 -14.46
C ASN A 13 21.68 10.13 -15.75
N PRO A 14 20.41 9.71 -15.79
CA PRO A 14 19.52 10.03 -16.90
C PRO A 14 19.28 11.54 -17.01
N GLU A 15 19.01 12.00 -18.23
CA GLU A 15 18.61 13.39 -18.48
C GLU A 15 17.21 13.68 -17.95
N GLU A 16 16.30 12.72 -18.09
CA GLU A 16 14.90 12.80 -17.65
C GLU A 16 14.50 11.54 -16.89
N ILE A 17 13.73 11.72 -15.83
CA ILE A 17 13.06 10.64 -15.11
C ILE A 17 11.57 10.94 -15.10
N LYS A 18 10.77 10.03 -15.64
CA LYS A 18 9.31 10.10 -15.57
C LYS A 18 8.82 9.31 -14.38
N LEU A 19 8.11 9.98 -13.48
CA LEU A 19 7.38 9.37 -12.38
C LEU A 19 5.89 9.51 -12.67
N GLU A 20 5.19 8.38 -12.82
CA GLU A 20 3.75 8.36 -12.91
C GLU A 20 3.17 7.84 -11.60
N ASP A 21 2.33 8.66 -10.99
CA ASP A 21 1.58 8.34 -9.78
C ASP A 21 0.11 8.65 -10.04
N LYS A 22 -0.70 7.60 -10.19
CA LYS A 22 -2.10 7.72 -10.58
C LYS A 22 -3.02 7.27 -9.46
N GLN A 23 -4.08 8.04 -9.25
CA GLN A 23 -5.18 7.67 -8.38
C GLN A 23 -6.25 6.97 -9.21
N GLY A 24 -6.70 5.80 -8.77
CA GLY A 24 -7.87 5.16 -9.37
C GLY A 24 -9.10 6.03 -9.09
N ILE A 25 -9.70 6.59 -10.15
CA ILE A 25 -10.93 7.38 -10.05
C ILE A 25 -11.95 6.78 -10.99
N GLU A 26 -13.08 6.34 -10.44
CA GLU A 26 -14.24 5.88 -11.20
C GLU A 26 -15.32 6.96 -11.17
N THR A 27 -16.01 7.15 -12.29
CA THR A 27 -17.10 8.12 -12.36
C THR A 27 -18.42 7.38 -12.39
N VAL A 28 -19.31 7.70 -11.44
CA VAL A 28 -20.67 7.13 -11.38
C VAL A 28 -21.69 8.21 -11.65
N ALA A 29 -22.60 7.94 -12.59
CA ALA A 29 -23.73 8.82 -12.84
C ALA A 29 -24.83 8.62 -11.80
N ILE A 30 -25.18 9.67 -11.09
CA ILE A 30 -26.26 9.70 -10.11
C ILE A 30 -27.40 10.54 -10.70
N ILE A 31 -28.62 10.00 -10.64
CA ILE A 31 -29.83 10.72 -11.07
C ILE A 31 -29.95 12.01 -10.25
N ASP A 32 -30.26 13.12 -10.91
CA ASP A 32 -30.39 14.48 -10.35
C ASP A 32 -29.09 15.17 -9.88
N THR A 33 -27.98 14.43 -9.71
CA THR A 33 -26.69 15.00 -9.28
C THR A 33 -25.68 15.07 -10.41
N GLY A 34 -25.83 14.21 -11.43
CA GLY A 34 -24.88 14.07 -12.54
C GLY A 34 -23.73 13.12 -12.22
N ASN A 35 -22.58 13.34 -12.83
CA ASN A 35 -21.42 12.48 -12.67
C ASN A 35 -20.66 12.82 -11.40
N VAL A 36 -20.52 11.83 -10.50
CA VAL A 36 -19.77 11.96 -9.24
C VAL A 36 -18.53 11.08 -9.30
N PRO A 37 -17.32 11.64 -9.03
CA PRO A 37 -16.10 10.85 -8.96
C PRO A 37 -16.04 10.04 -7.67
N LEU A 38 -15.76 8.74 -7.79
CA LEU A 38 -15.45 7.85 -6.69
C LEU A 38 -13.95 7.62 -6.66
N VAL A 39 -13.33 7.91 -5.53
CA VAL A 39 -11.90 7.69 -5.32
C VAL A 39 -11.69 6.23 -4.96
N GLY A 40 -11.04 5.49 -5.85
CA GLY A 40 -10.63 4.10 -5.64
C GLY A 40 -9.23 4.00 -5.02
N ASN A 41 -8.67 2.80 -5.07
CA ASN A 41 -7.30 2.58 -4.60
C ASN A 41 -6.27 3.25 -5.53
N PRO A 42 -5.16 3.79 -4.97
CA PRO A 42 -4.09 4.32 -5.80
C PRO A 42 -3.47 3.22 -6.67
N GLU A 43 -3.19 3.53 -7.91
CA GLU A 43 -2.47 2.66 -8.83
C GLU A 43 -1.02 2.43 -8.34
N LEU A 44 -0.31 1.53 -8.99
CA LEU A 44 1.10 1.33 -8.70
C LEU A 44 1.92 2.42 -9.39
N GLN A 45 2.82 3.04 -8.65
CA GLN A 45 3.74 4.03 -9.21
C GLN A 45 4.61 3.39 -10.28
N SER A 46 4.82 4.07 -11.40
CA SER A 46 5.79 3.68 -12.41
C SER A 46 6.90 4.72 -12.54
N ILE A 47 8.11 4.25 -12.75
CA ILE A 47 9.31 5.09 -12.94
C ILE A 47 9.98 4.64 -14.23
N GLU A 48 10.18 5.57 -15.14
CA GLU A 48 10.81 5.30 -16.44
C GLU A 48 11.93 6.31 -16.69
N PHE A 49 13.06 5.82 -17.17
CA PHE A 49 14.16 6.65 -17.63
C PHE A 49 15.03 5.95 -18.66
N GLU A 50 15.78 6.76 -19.38
CA GLU A 50 16.81 6.33 -20.33
C GLU A 50 18.17 6.83 -19.87
N SER A 51 19.19 5.98 -19.96
CA SER A 51 20.57 6.35 -19.66
C SER A 51 21.52 5.47 -20.45
N PHE A 52 22.81 5.69 -20.27
CA PHE A 52 23.81 4.87 -20.95
C PHE A 52 24.93 4.42 -20.00
N ILE A 53 25.60 3.35 -20.37
CA ILE A 53 26.78 2.84 -19.69
C ILE A 53 27.96 2.99 -20.64
N PRO A 54 28.94 3.82 -20.27
CA PRO A 54 30.13 4.03 -21.11
C PRO A 54 31.02 2.78 -21.13
N SER A 55 31.59 2.47 -22.26
CA SER A 55 32.48 1.31 -22.49
C SER A 55 33.85 1.39 -21.78
N GLY A 56 34.14 2.48 -21.13
CA GLY A 56 35.37 2.68 -20.38
C GLY A 56 36.48 3.45 -21.13
N ARG A 57 36.25 3.87 -22.36
CA ARG A 57 37.19 4.70 -23.15
C ARG A 57 37.06 6.20 -22.95
N TYR A 58 36.14 6.64 -22.07
CA TYR A 58 35.95 8.07 -21.81
C TYR A 58 36.91 8.59 -20.74
N ASP A 59 37.84 9.45 -21.15
CA ASP A 59 38.71 10.26 -20.25
C ASP A 59 37.96 11.45 -19.63
N GLY A 60 36.65 11.48 -19.71
CA GLY A 60 35.79 12.55 -19.21
C GLY A 60 35.34 12.35 -17.76
N ASN A 61 34.85 13.46 -17.17
CA ASN A 61 34.38 13.60 -15.78
C ASN A 61 33.20 12.70 -15.36
N TYR A 62 32.95 11.62 -16.06
CA TYR A 62 31.97 10.61 -15.64
C TYR A 62 32.54 9.86 -14.44
N GLN A 63 31.80 9.89 -13.33
CA GLN A 63 32.25 9.25 -12.09
C GLN A 63 32.48 7.75 -12.30
N ARG A 64 33.72 7.37 -12.50
CA ARG A 64 34.25 6.01 -12.69
C ARG A 64 34.06 5.08 -11.48
N ASN A 65 33.06 5.37 -10.63
CA ASN A 65 32.82 4.63 -9.38
C ASN A 65 31.92 3.41 -9.52
N SER A 66 31.38 3.11 -10.70
CA SER A 66 30.71 1.84 -10.91
C SER A 66 31.68 0.85 -11.57
N ARG A 67 32.13 -0.13 -10.80
CA ARG A 67 32.94 -1.27 -11.29
C ARG A 67 32.09 -2.28 -12.08
N VAL A 68 30.97 -1.86 -12.62
CA VAL A 68 30.01 -2.74 -13.28
C VAL A 68 30.24 -2.64 -14.78
N SER A 69 30.60 -3.76 -15.42
CA SER A 69 30.69 -3.79 -16.88
C SER A 69 29.28 -3.72 -17.50
N PRO A 70 29.13 -3.13 -18.71
CA PRO A 70 27.85 -3.05 -19.40
C PRO A 70 27.14 -4.41 -19.50
N GLU A 71 27.88 -5.45 -19.81
CA GLU A 71 27.36 -6.83 -19.93
C GLU A 71 26.82 -7.38 -18.62
N SER A 72 27.56 -7.17 -17.51
CA SER A 72 27.12 -7.65 -16.18
C SER A 72 25.90 -6.88 -15.70
N PHE A 73 25.77 -5.60 -16.02
CA PHE A 73 24.58 -4.82 -15.74
C PHE A 73 23.37 -5.36 -16.49
N VAL A 74 23.50 -5.53 -17.81
CA VAL A 74 22.41 -6.05 -18.66
C VAL A 74 21.96 -7.43 -18.19
N SER A 75 22.91 -8.33 -17.92
CA SER A 75 22.58 -9.69 -17.45
C SER A 75 21.87 -9.67 -16.10
N SER A 76 22.28 -8.80 -15.16
CA SER A 76 21.64 -8.65 -13.86
C SER A 76 20.21 -8.14 -13.99
N ILE A 77 19.99 -7.08 -14.77
CA ILE A 77 18.64 -6.50 -14.96
C ILE A 77 17.72 -7.51 -15.67
N ARG A 78 18.20 -8.21 -16.70
CA ARG A 78 17.43 -9.27 -17.38
C ARG A 78 17.06 -10.40 -16.43
N LYS A 79 17.98 -10.80 -15.55
CA LYS A 79 17.72 -11.81 -14.53
C LYS A 79 16.59 -11.37 -13.59
N PHE A 80 16.66 -10.16 -13.02
CA PHE A 80 15.60 -9.62 -12.15
C PHE A 80 14.25 -9.56 -12.87
N LYS A 81 14.23 -9.13 -14.14
CA LYS A 81 13.02 -9.10 -14.97
C LYS A 81 12.43 -10.49 -15.14
N THR A 82 13.25 -11.49 -15.51
CA THR A 82 12.80 -12.86 -15.79
C THR A 82 12.32 -13.58 -14.53
N GLU A 83 13.03 -13.39 -13.42
CA GLU A 83 12.68 -13.99 -12.13
C GLU A 83 11.50 -13.28 -11.43
N GLY A 84 11.14 -12.08 -11.88
CA GLY A 84 10.12 -11.26 -11.20
C GLY A 84 10.52 -10.89 -9.78
N THR A 85 11.83 -10.79 -9.52
CA THR A 85 12.36 -10.47 -8.19
C THR A 85 12.26 -8.97 -7.94
N PRO A 86 11.60 -8.52 -6.84
CA PRO A 86 11.56 -7.11 -6.50
C PRO A 86 12.95 -6.59 -6.11
N ILE A 87 13.38 -5.54 -6.76
CA ILE A 87 14.67 -4.87 -6.55
C ILE A 87 14.51 -3.59 -5.73
N GLN A 88 15.56 -3.23 -4.99
CA GLN A 88 15.62 -1.96 -4.28
C GLN A 88 16.03 -0.86 -5.24
N LEU A 89 15.15 0.12 -5.49
CA LEU A 89 15.44 1.32 -6.26
C LEU A 89 15.55 2.51 -5.31
N MET A 90 16.66 3.23 -5.42
CA MET A 90 16.90 4.45 -4.66
C MET A 90 17.28 5.57 -5.61
N ILE A 91 16.52 6.67 -5.61
CA ILE A 91 16.77 7.88 -6.39
C ILE A 91 16.82 9.05 -5.44
N GLY A 92 17.97 9.70 -5.36
CA GLY A 92 18.16 10.87 -4.51
C GLY A 92 18.43 12.13 -5.32
N GLY A 93 17.89 13.26 -4.84
CA GLY A 93 18.04 14.57 -5.48
C GLY A 93 17.15 14.79 -6.70
N ALA A 94 16.08 14.00 -6.85
CA ALA A 94 15.00 14.22 -7.81
C ALA A 94 13.66 14.43 -7.07
N PHE A 95 12.70 15.08 -7.70
CA PHE A 95 11.32 15.26 -7.21
C PHE A 95 11.17 15.90 -5.81
N GLY A 96 12.17 16.62 -5.32
CA GLY A 96 12.15 17.24 -3.99
C GLY A 96 12.27 16.26 -2.81
N SER A 97 12.18 14.95 -3.05
CA SER A 97 12.34 13.91 -2.04
C SER A 97 13.09 12.71 -2.62
N ALA A 98 13.67 11.88 -1.74
CA ALA A 98 14.29 10.63 -2.17
C ALA A 98 13.23 9.55 -2.40
N ILE A 99 13.28 8.89 -3.54
CA ILE A 99 12.53 7.67 -3.77
C ILE A 99 13.36 6.51 -3.25
N ASN A 100 12.80 5.71 -2.36
CA ASN A 100 13.44 4.53 -1.82
C ASN A 100 12.38 3.44 -1.60
N GLY A 101 12.38 2.45 -2.46
CA GLY A 101 11.34 1.42 -2.43
C GLY A 101 11.69 0.18 -3.23
N LYS A 102 10.81 -0.81 -3.14
CA LYS A 102 10.90 -2.03 -3.94
C LYS A 102 10.10 -1.88 -5.22
N PHE A 103 10.72 -2.24 -6.33
CA PHE A 103 10.14 -2.16 -7.66
C PHE A 103 10.40 -3.45 -8.44
N LEU A 104 9.54 -3.73 -9.40
CA LEU A 104 9.74 -4.77 -10.42
C LEU A 104 10.21 -4.10 -11.71
N VAL A 105 11.05 -4.80 -12.48
CA VAL A 105 11.41 -4.36 -13.83
C VAL A 105 10.29 -4.75 -14.78
N GLU A 106 9.54 -3.76 -15.25
CA GLU A 106 8.46 -3.96 -16.23
C GLU A 106 9.01 -4.07 -17.65
N GLN A 107 9.85 -3.10 -18.03
CA GLN A 107 10.43 -3.03 -19.36
C GLN A 107 11.94 -2.73 -19.25
N PHE A 108 12.72 -3.38 -20.10
CA PHE A 108 14.15 -3.13 -20.22
C PHE A 108 14.58 -3.34 -21.67
N ASP A 109 14.88 -2.24 -22.35
CA ASP A 109 15.33 -2.20 -23.73
C ASP A 109 16.77 -1.75 -23.77
N VAL A 110 17.53 -2.37 -24.64
CA VAL A 110 18.97 -2.11 -24.82
C VAL A 110 19.22 -1.83 -26.26
N SER A 111 19.95 -0.77 -26.56
CA SER A 111 20.35 -0.36 -27.89
C SER A 111 21.82 0.09 -27.91
N THR A 112 22.43 0.01 -29.07
CA THR A 112 23.75 0.56 -29.34
C THR A 112 23.64 1.57 -30.46
N LYS A 113 24.46 2.63 -30.42
CA LYS A 113 24.45 3.69 -31.43
C LYS A 113 25.68 3.56 -32.32
N THR A 114 25.47 3.53 -33.62
CA THR A 114 26.57 3.51 -34.61
C THR A 114 27.45 4.76 -34.45
N GLY A 115 28.76 4.59 -34.33
CA GLY A 115 29.72 5.68 -34.11
C GLY A 115 30.12 5.90 -32.65
N TYR A 116 29.44 5.27 -31.70
CA TYR A 116 29.84 5.15 -30.29
C TYR A 116 30.08 3.68 -30.01
N GLU A 117 31.14 3.15 -30.59
CA GLU A 117 31.51 1.75 -30.42
C GLU A 117 31.62 1.42 -28.94
N ASP A 118 30.83 0.44 -28.50
CA ASP A 118 30.78 -0.13 -27.16
C ASP A 118 29.95 0.60 -26.08
N ASP A 119 29.37 1.76 -26.34
CA ASP A 119 28.44 2.38 -25.37
C ASP A 119 27.07 1.69 -25.42
N LEU A 120 26.57 1.38 -24.25
CA LEU A 120 25.30 0.70 -24.12
C LEU A 120 24.23 1.68 -23.66
N ILE A 121 23.30 2.02 -24.53
CA ILE A 121 22.12 2.83 -24.20
C ILE A 121 21.02 1.88 -23.72
N TYR A 122 20.38 2.22 -22.63
CA TYR A 122 19.25 1.43 -22.11
C TYR A 122 18.11 2.29 -21.70
N LYS A 123 16.89 1.78 -21.89
CA LYS A 123 15.65 2.33 -21.40
C LYS A 123 15.03 1.33 -20.42
N ILE A 124 14.68 1.80 -19.25
CA ILE A 124 14.15 0.94 -18.19
C ILE A 124 12.88 1.55 -17.59
N LYS A 125 11.90 0.68 -17.36
CA LYS A 125 10.66 1.03 -16.69
C LYS A 125 10.45 0.12 -15.49
N PHE A 126 10.20 0.74 -14.37
CA PHE A 126 9.95 0.09 -13.09
C PHE A 126 8.49 0.26 -12.69
N LEU A 127 7.93 -0.76 -12.06
CA LEU A 127 6.61 -0.73 -11.44
C LEU A 127 6.75 -0.97 -9.95
N GLN A 128 6.07 -0.16 -9.12
CA GLN A 128 6.10 -0.28 -7.67
C GLN A 128 5.69 -1.68 -7.23
N TYR A 129 6.49 -2.32 -6.39
CA TYR A 129 6.14 -3.59 -5.77
C TYR A 129 5.44 -3.35 -4.44
N ARG A 130 4.20 -3.81 -4.33
CA ARG A 130 3.46 -3.90 -3.07
C ARG A 130 3.39 -5.35 -2.62
N SER A 131 3.96 -5.65 -1.47
CA SER A 131 3.85 -6.98 -0.89
C SER A 131 2.38 -7.28 -0.56
N HIS A 132 1.85 -8.32 -1.17
CA HIS A 132 0.52 -8.83 -0.86
C HIS A 132 0.66 -10.16 -0.11
N LYS A 133 0.19 -10.19 1.12
CA LYS A 133 0.03 -11.45 1.85
C LYS A 133 -1.43 -11.86 1.72
N PRO A 134 -1.74 -13.09 1.34
CA PRO A 134 -3.12 -13.56 1.36
C PRO A 134 -3.66 -13.46 2.78
N ARG A 135 -4.77 -12.75 2.96
CA ARG A 135 -5.45 -12.69 4.25
C ARG A 135 -6.10 -14.05 4.50
N LYS A 136 -5.68 -14.74 5.54
CA LYS A 136 -6.41 -15.93 6.02
C LYS A 136 -7.75 -15.46 6.59
N ILE A 137 -8.82 -15.70 5.84
CA ILE A 137 -10.17 -15.47 6.34
C ILE A 137 -10.53 -16.68 7.21
N THR A 138 -10.64 -16.48 8.51
CA THR A 138 -11.13 -17.50 9.44
C THR A 138 -12.62 -17.72 9.16
N ILE A 139 -13.13 -18.94 9.43
CA ILE A 139 -14.54 -19.29 9.18
C ILE A 139 -15.51 -18.34 9.89
N LYS A 140 -15.10 -17.75 11.03
CA LYS A 140 -15.86 -16.70 11.74
C LYS A 140 -16.06 -15.44 10.88
N ASP A 141 -15.05 -15.07 10.09
CA ASP A 141 -15.13 -13.89 9.20
C ASP A 141 -16.05 -14.16 7.99
N LYS A 142 -16.14 -15.41 7.52
CA LYS A 142 -17.08 -15.80 6.45
C LYS A 142 -18.55 -15.66 6.88
N GLN A 143 -18.87 -16.05 8.11
CA GLN A 143 -20.25 -15.92 8.62
C GLN A 143 -20.69 -14.46 8.76
N ALA A 144 -19.77 -13.57 9.14
CA ALA A 144 -20.04 -12.12 9.18
C ALA A 144 -20.26 -11.53 7.78
N LEU A 145 -19.49 -11.97 6.77
CA LEU A 145 -19.62 -11.52 5.38
C LEU A 145 -20.90 -12.04 4.70
N GLU A 146 -21.37 -13.23 5.03
CA GLU A 146 -22.62 -13.77 4.50
C GLU A 146 -23.86 -13.15 5.15
N ALA A 147 -23.76 -12.74 6.42
CA ALA A 147 -24.82 -12.01 7.09
C ALA A 147 -25.06 -10.61 6.49
N THR A 148 -24.00 -9.97 5.95
CA THR A 148 -24.11 -8.65 5.33
C THR A 148 -24.71 -8.69 3.91
N LYS A 149 -24.75 -9.87 3.25
CA LYS A 149 -25.31 -10.05 1.91
C LYS A 149 -26.82 -10.33 1.88
N LYS A 150 -27.46 -10.61 3.02
CA LYS A 150 -28.91 -10.69 3.09
C LYS A 150 -29.52 -9.30 3.32
N LYS A 151 -29.92 -8.64 2.24
CA LYS A 151 -30.82 -7.48 2.28
C LYS A 151 -32.10 -7.86 3.03
N PRO A 152 -32.56 -7.07 3.99
CA PRO A 152 -33.91 -7.21 4.50
C PRO A 152 -34.89 -6.68 3.46
N GLN A 153 -35.70 -7.52 2.86
CA GLN A 153 -36.95 -7.06 2.27
C GLN A 153 -37.88 -6.64 3.40
N ALA A 154 -38.32 -5.42 3.33
CA ALA A 154 -39.34 -4.87 4.20
C ALA A 154 -40.65 -5.69 4.09
N LYS A 155 -41.13 -6.21 5.21
CA LYS A 155 -42.54 -6.44 5.46
C LYS A 155 -42.85 -6.01 6.88
N ALA A 156 -43.67 -4.97 6.92
CA ALA A 156 -44.34 -4.57 8.13
C ALA A 156 -45.36 -5.64 8.53
N THR A 157 -45.46 -5.93 9.79
CA THR A 157 -46.71 -6.11 10.54
C THR A 157 -46.39 -6.49 12.01
N GLU A 158 -47.09 -5.81 12.88
CA GLU A 158 -47.12 -5.86 14.33
C GLU A 158 -47.24 -7.29 14.93
N GLU A 159 -46.64 -7.53 16.09
CA GLU A 159 -47.36 -7.71 17.33
C GLU A 159 -46.42 -7.93 18.53
N ARG A 160 -46.82 -7.40 19.65
CA ARG A 160 -46.22 -7.49 20.98
C ARG A 160 -46.20 -8.92 21.51
N SER A 161 -45.09 -9.30 22.13
CA SER A 161 -45.14 -10.09 23.38
C SER A 161 -43.83 -9.95 24.14
N ALA A 162 -43.94 -9.49 25.35
CA ALA A 162 -42.88 -9.38 26.33
C ALA A 162 -42.44 -10.77 26.78
N THR A 163 -41.14 -11.03 26.70
CA THR A 163 -40.53 -12.06 27.55
C THR A 163 -39.11 -11.58 27.87
N THR A 164 -38.88 -11.38 29.13
CA THR A 164 -37.64 -10.92 29.75
C THR A 164 -36.61 -12.03 29.69
N GLU A 165 -35.68 -11.97 28.74
CA GLU A 165 -34.44 -12.72 28.84
C GLU A 165 -33.26 -11.74 28.90
N LYS A 166 -32.46 -11.89 29.96
CA LYS A 166 -31.25 -11.13 30.28
C LYS A 166 -30.27 -11.28 29.13
N PRO A 167 -29.77 -10.19 28.49
CA PRO A 167 -28.84 -10.31 27.40
C PRO A 167 -27.52 -10.92 27.89
N ALA A 168 -26.98 -11.87 27.15
CA ALA A 168 -25.65 -12.39 27.39
C ALA A 168 -24.65 -11.23 27.25
N GLN A 169 -24.02 -10.87 28.35
CA GLN A 169 -22.99 -9.81 28.40
C GLN A 169 -21.81 -10.24 27.51
N LYS A 170 -21.52 -9.45 26.49
CA LYS A 170 -20.31 -9.60 25.67
C LYS A 170 -19.13 -8.99 26.41
N SER A 171 -17.95 -9.58 26.33
CA SER A 171 -16.72 -9.00 26.87
C SER A 171 -15.71 -8.76 25.73
N HIS A 172 -14.86 -7.75 25.92
CA HIS A 172 -13.74 -7.43 25.03
C HIS A 172 -12.48 -7.24 25.85
N THR A 173 -11.39 -7.89 25.42
CA THR A 173 -10.06 -7.68 26.02
C THR A 173 -9.31 -6.64 25.18
N VAL A 174 -8.91 -5.55 25.81
CA VAL A 174 -8.20 -4.44 25.17
C VAL A 174 -6.86 -4.91 24.61
N VAL A 175 -6.59 -4.58 23.35
CA VAL A 175 -5.30 -4.78 22.71
C VAL A 175 -4.60 -3.44 22.47
N SER A 176 -3.30 -3.49 22.18
CA SER A 176 -2.51 -2.28 21.93
C SER A 176 -3.06 -1.50 20.74
N GLY A 177 -3.43 -0.24 20.96
CA GLY A 177 -4.01 0.65 19.95
C GLY A 177 -5.53 0.80 20.04
N ASP A 178 -6.22 0.01 20.88
CA ASP A 178 -7.67 0.16 21.08
C ASP A 178 -8.02 1.46 21.80
N THR A 179 -9.17 2.01 21.40
CA THR A 179 -9.84 3.11 22.11
C THR A 179 -11.29 2.69 22.42
N LEU A 180 -11.88 3.25 23.47
CA LEU A 180 -13.30 2.99 23.79
C LEU A 180 -14.22 3.35 22.62
N TRP A 181 -13.85 4.35 21.84
CA TRP A 181 -14.58 4.78 20.65
C TRP A 181 -14.56 3.70 19.54
N GLU A 182 -13.38 3.10 19.26
CA GLU A 182 -13.23 2.02 18.27
C GLU A 182 -13.92 0.73 18.74
N ILE A 183 -13.85 0.44 20.04
CA ILE A 183 -14.58 -0.70 20.64
C ILE A 183 -16.09 -0.49 20.47
N ALA A 184 -16.62 0.71 20.79
CA ALA A 184 -18.02 1.05 20.59
C ALA A 184 -18.43 0.98 19.12
N GLN A 185 -17.59 1.49 18.21
CA GLN A 185 -17.78 1.40 16.77
C GLN A 185 -17.89 -0.05 16.31
N THR A 186 -17.05 -0.94 16.86
CA THR A 186 -17.01 -2.36 16.49
C THR A 186 -18.24 -3.13 17.01
N PHE A 187 -18.69 -2.86 18.23
CA PHE A 187 -19.76 -3.62 18.87
C PHE A 187 -21.16 -3.07 18.62
N TYR A 188 -21.29 -1.76 18.50
CA TYR A 188 -22.57 -1.06 18.33
C TYR A 188 -22.75 -0.46 16.92
N GLY A 189 -21.67 -0.39 16.11
CA GLY A 189 -21.68 0.31 14.83
C GLY A 189 -21.65 1.86 14.97
N ASP A 190 -21.51 2.36 16.19
CA ASP A 190 -21.51 3.78 16.50
C ASP A 190 -20.50 4.08 17.62
N GLY A 191 -19.40 4.73 17.26
CA GLY A 191 -18.33 5.07 18.19
C GLY A 191 -18.74 6.07 19.27
N SER A 192 -19.76 6.91 19.03
CA SER A 192 -20.27 7.88 20.01
C SER A 192 -20.86 7.23 21.26
N ARG A 193 -21.24 5.96 21.15
CA ARG A 193 -21.76 5.14 22.26
C ARG A 193 -20.67 4.59 23.20
N TYR A 194 -19.42 5.02 23.07
CA TYR A 194 -18.33 4.63 23.99
C TYR A 194 -18.64 4.92 25.45
N THR A 195 -19.50 5.91 25.70
CA THR A 195 -19.95 6.26 27.04
C THR A 195 -20.70 5.13 27.75
N GLU A 196 -21.43 4.29 27.00
CA GLU A 196 -22.15 3.13 27.54
C GLU A 196 -21.16 2.07 28.06
N ILE A 197 -20.08 1.82 27.28
CA ILE A 197 -19.01 0.93 27.70
C ILE A 197 -18.28 1.48 28.92
N TYR A 198 -17.99 2.79 28.95
CA TYR A 198 -17.35 3.43 30.07
C TYR A 198 -18.21 3.31 31.35
N GLU A 199 -19.51 3.62 31.26
CA GLU A 199 -20.45 3.53 32.40
C GLU A 199 -20.53 2.10 32.96
N ALA A 200 -20.54 1.08 32.08
CA ALA A 200 -20.60 -0.31 32.49
C ALA A 200 -19.30 -0.84 33.13
N ASN A 201 -18.18 -0.12 32.98
CA ASN A 201 -16.84 -0.52 33.45
C ASN A 201 -16.15 0.56 34.30
N LYS A 202 -16.90 1.43 34.96
CA LYS A 202 -16.33 2.50 35.81
C LYS A 202 -15.45 2.02 36.94
N ASP A 203 -15.63 0.78 37.37
CA ASP A 203 -14.80 0.12 38.37
C ASP A 203 -13.38 -0.20 37.85
N LYS A 204 -13.25 -0.38 36.53
CA LYS A 204 -12.00 -0.73 35.85
C LYS A 204 -11.36 0.42 35.11
N ILE A 205 -12.15 1.44 34.71
CA ILE A 205 -11.70 2.58 33.90
C ILE A 205 -11.79 3.85 34.73
N LYS A 206 -10.65 4.42 35.10
CA LYS A 206 -10.59 5.69 35.83
C LYS A 206 -10.84 6.91 34.93
N ASP A 207 -10.34 6.85 33.68
CA ASP A 207 -10.47 7.91 32.68
C ASP A 207 -10.78 7.28 31.32
N PRO A 208 -11.85 7.68 30.62
CA PRO A 208 -12.25 7.10 29.34
C PRO A 208 -11.23 7.27 28.22
N HIS A 209 -10.29 8.21 28.38
CA HIS A 209 -9.22 8.44 27.40
C HIS A 209 -7.98 7.54 27.62
N TRP A 210 -7.92 6.82 28.77
CA TRP A 210 -6.78 6.00 29.14
C TRP A 210 -7.20 4.57 29.46
N ILE A 211 -7.09 3.68 28.46
CA ILE A 211 -7.28 2.25 28.60
C ILE A 211 -5.98 1.52 28.27
N TYR A 212 -5.75 0.38 28.86
CA TYR A 212 -4.49 -0.34 28.74
C TYR A 212 -4.71 -1.75 28.20
N PRO A 213 -3.80 -2.25 27.35
CA PRO A 213 -3.84 -3.63 26.86
C PRO A 213 -3.94 -4.64 28.02
N GLY A 214 -4.80 -5.64 27.83
CA GLY A 214 -5.07 -6.68 28.85
C GLY A 214 -6.23 -6.37 29.79
N GLN A 215 -6.82 -5.18 29.75
CA GLN A 215 -8.08 -4.91 30.47
C GLN A 215 -9.24 -5.62 29.79
N GLU A 216 -10.13 -6.21 30.57
CA GLU A 216 -11.34 -6.85 30.07
C GLU A 216 -12.59 -6.02 30.43
N PHE A 217 -13.28 -5.55 29.37
CA PHE A 217 -14.48 -4.73 29.50
C PHE A 217 -15.75 -5.51 29.17
N VAL A 218 -16.78 -5.23 29.93
CA VAL A 218 -18.15 -5.70 29.65
C VAL A 218 -18.77 -4.76 28.63
N ILE A 219 -19.36 -5.31 27.59
CA ILE A 219 -20.05 -4.57 26.54
C ILE A 219 -21.57 -4.79 26.78
N PRO A 220 -22.28 -3.77 27.28
CA PRO A 220 -23.69 -3.86 27.61
C PRO A 220 -24.61 -4.00 26.40
#